data_de6353fe6c2a1db8ed566bb8396df66f
#
_entry.id   de6353fe6c2a1db8ed566bb8396df66f
#
_cell.length_a   1.000
_cell.length_b   1.000
_cell.length_c   1.000
_cell.angle_alpha   90.00
_cell.angle_beta   90.00
_cell.angle_gamma   90.00
#
_symmetry.space_group_name_H-M   'P 1'
#
loop_
_entity.id
_entity.type
_entity.pdbx_description
1 polymer ?
#
loop_
_entity_poly.entity_id
_entity_poly.type
_entity_poly.pdbx_seq_one_letter_code
_entity_poly.pdbx_strand_id
1 'polypeptide(L)'
;MSDSQFKYHTSCDKCGSSDGRAVYSNDTSTCFVCGHWQKEDGAGHATKEYKGKKMSLLQYEFKDVVKRNIPESIAQKFRYGYGADSNGTKVQIANYYNKDKEIVGQKLRYPDKSFRFVGDNKASTMFGMQLWGDTGKKLVITEGEIDALSYATATDGKYPVISLKNGASSAKKEIAEHIDWINGYEEVYLWFDSDKAGKEAIDDVVSLIPADKIRIVRHPTYKDCNDVLTHLGKSGVVNTFYNAERYKPDDIVTPADLLDTIAEPIAVGFEYAYENLTKLLYGRRFGEVVVVGAGVSVGKTDFIMTQVAHDVSKGWKVASFMLEQSVKETMLRVAGKVDGIQYHLPEIAYDKEKLTKTVGDMQGSLYMFDNFGANDWDTIKSKIRYMKYNYDCRIFYIDNLTALNSHASDERRNLDALMAEVAGLAKELDIWVMLVSHLNPPKSGASHEAGGKTEQNQFTGSRAIMRWAYAMFGIERNTLHEDPEERNKGLVRILKDRFSGSATGRTVGFYYDKDTGLVHETSMDFKIEQTETENDSDF
;
A
#
# COMPACT_ATOMS: atom_id res chain seq x y z
N MET A 1 -9.20 14.87 -45.30
CA MET A 1 -8.76 15.51 -44.05
C MET A 1 -7.39 14.96 -43.75
N SER A 2 -6.33 15.79 -43.86
CA SER A 2 -4.95 15.33 -43.67
C SER A 2 -4.74 15.00 -42.19
N ASP A 3 -4.33 13.76 -41.92
CA ASP A 3 -3.95 13.28 -40.60
C ASP A 3 -2.77 14.12 -40.09
N SER A 4 -3.03 15.07 -39.18
CA SER A 4 -1.98 15.81 -38.50
C SER A 4 -1.41 14.96 -37.38
N GLN A 5 -0.11 14.61 -37.45
CA GLN A 5 0.59 13.85 -36.42
C GLN A 5 1.21 14.82 -35.39
N PHE A 6 1.15 14.47 -34.12
CA PHE A 6 1.82 15.18 -33.04
C PHE A 6 3.36 15.13 -33.22
N LYS A 7 4.03 16.27 -33.01
CA LYS A 7 5.49 16.39 -33.08
C LYS A 7 6.14 16.47 -31.71
N TYR A 8 5.81 17.53 -30.93
CA TYR A 8 6.39 17.76 -29.59
C TYR A 8 5.56 18.76 -28.78
N HIS A 9 5.87 18.84 -27.48
CA HIS A 9 5.35 19.88 -26.58
C HIS A 9 6.31 21.06 -26.45
N THR A 10 5.79 22.28 -26.21
CA THR A 10 6.57 23.50 -25.99
C THR A 10 5.82 24.46 -25.06
N SER A 11 6.49 25.53 -24.66
CA SER A 11 5.89 26.58 -23.84
C SER A 11 4.79 27.36 -24.60
N CYS A 12 3.80 27.85 -23.87
CA CYS A 12 2.73 28.68 -24.41
C CYS A 12 2.95 30.15 -24.04
N ASP A 13 3.18 30.99 -25.05
CA ASP A 13 3.43 32.43 -24.88
C ASP A 13 2.21 33.15 -24.30
N LYS A 14 1.02 32.61 -24.41
CA LYS A 14 -0.22 33.24 -23.96
C LYS A 14 -0.55 33.02 -22.49
N CYS A 15 -0.22 31.85 -21.94
CA CYS A 15 -0.55 31.51 -20.54
C CYS A 15 0.66 31.16 -19.67
N GLY A 16 1.89 31.20 -20.23
CA GLY A 16 3.13 30.94 -19.51
C GLY A 16 3.35 29.47 -19.12
N SER A 17 2.51 28.52 -19.58
CA SER A 17 2.75 27.10 -19.34
C SER A 17 4.03 26.65 -20.03
N SER A 18 4.88 25.91 -19.33
CA SER A 18 6.21 25.48 -19.82
C SER A 18 6.15 24.42 -20.92
N ASP A 19 5.06 23.59 -20.94
CA ASP A 19 4.91 22.42 -21.82
C ASP A 19 3.47 22.18 -22.33
N GLY A 20 2.55 23.09 -22.02
CA GLY A 20 1.12 22.92 -22.31
C GLY A 20 0.74 23.06 -23.79
N ARG A 21 1.67 23.40 -24.70
CA ARG A 21 1.40 23.62 -26.13
C ARG A 21 1.90 22.43 -26.95
N ALA A 22 0.99 21.72 -27.59
CA ALA A 22 1.31 20.66 -28.55
C ALA A 22 1.44 21.21 -29.98
N VAL A 23 2.50 20.83 -30.68
CA VAL A 23 2.79 21.18 -32.07
C VAL A 23 2.58 19.96 -32.97
N TYR A 24 1.96 20.16 -34.13
CA TYR A 24 1.58 19.11 -35.08
C TYR A 24 2.30 19.23 -36.41
N SER A 25 2.31 18.13 -37.21
CA SER A 25 3.00 18.01 -38.49
C SER A 25 2.48 18.95 -39.60
N ASN A 26 1.30 19.48 -39.45
CA ASN A 26 0.68 20.46 -40.35
C ASN A 26 0.93 21.93 -39.92
N ASP A 27 1.98 22.14 -39.10
CA ASP A 27 2.39 23.43 -38.59
C ASP A 27 1.28 24.19 -37.80
N THR A 28 0.40 23.43 -37.19
CA THR A 28 -0.56 23.95 -36.21
C THR A 28 -0.10 23.63 -34.79
N SER A 29 -0.49 24.45 -33.84
CA SER A 29 -0.26 24.19 -32.43
C SER A 29 -1.48 24.55 -31.58
N THR A 30 -1.67 23.80 -30.48
CA THR A 30 -2.78 24.01 -29.54
C THR A 30 -2.27 23.92 -28.11
N CYS A 31 -2.54 24.92 -27.29
CA CYS A 31 -2.27 24.85 -25.88
C CYS A 31 -3.45 24.19 -25.13
N PHE A 32 -3.18 23.09 -24.44
CA PHE A 32 -4.20 22.38 -23.66
C PHE A 32 -4.57 23.08 -22.35
N VAL A 33 -3.74 24.02 -21.90
CA VAL A 33 -3.98 24.78 -20.66
C VAL A 33 -4.94 25.96 -20.90
N CYS A 34 -4.74 26.75 -21.97
CA CYS A 34 -5.57 27.93 -22.25
C CYS A 34 -6.39 27.85 -23.54
N GLY A 35 -6.32 26.74 -24.28
CA GLY A 35 -7.04 26.56 -25.55
C GLY A 35 -6.50 27.38 -26.71
N HIS A 36 -5.35 28.06 -26.55
CA HIS A 36 -4.80 28.90 -27.62
C HIS A 36 -4.33 28.03 -28.79
N TRP A 37 -4.90 28.27 -29.97
CA TRP A 37 -4.54 27.60 -31.22
C TRP A 37 -3.78 28.58 -32.13
N GLN A 38 -2.75 28.13 -32.80
CA GLN A 38 -1.94 28.91 -33.72
C GLN A 38 -1.52 28.07 -34.93
N LYS A 39 -1.40 28.72 -36.11
CA LYS A 39 -0.81 28.12 -37.31
C LYS A 39 0.42 28.92 -37.68
N GLU A 40 1.53 28.26 -37.95
CA GLU A 40 2.85 28.89 -38.14
C GLU A 40 3.14 29.33 -39.60
N ASP A 41 2.14 29.69 -40.35
CA ASP A 41 2.35 30.39 -41.62
C ASP A 41 2.26 31.91 -41.41
N GLY A 42 3.38 32.53 -41.25
CA GLY A 42 3.81 33.92 -41.17
C GLY A 42 2.90 35.08 -41.56
N ALA A 43 1.58 35.00 -41.40
CA ALA A 43 0.69 36.13 -41.66
C ALA A 43 -0.61 36.00 -40.81
N GLY A 44 -0.73 36.91 -39.84
CA GLY A 44 -2.02 37.33 -39.32
C GLY A 44 -2.51 36.63 -38.07
N HIS A 45 -2.47 37.31 -36.95
CA HIS A 45 -3.23 37.01 -35.75
C HIS A 45 -4.73 37.00 -36.06
N ALA A 46 -5.29 35.85 -36.34
CA ALA A 46 -6.73 35.66 -36.25
C ALA A 46 -7.06 35.19 -34.84
N THR A 47 -7.26 36.11 -33.92
CA THR A 47 -8.07 35.86 -32.74
C THR A 47 -9.46 35.48 -33.24
N LYS A 48 -9.75 34.17 -33.37
CA LYS A 48 -11.12 33.75 -33.38
C LYS A 48 -11.67 34.08 -32.01
N GLU A 49 -12.32 35.25 -31.87
CA GLU A 49 -13.34 35.41 -30.86
C GLU A 49 -14.28 34.20 -31.03
N TYR A 50 -14.28 33.33 -30.04
CA TYR A 50 -15.34 32.36 -29.89
C TYR A 50 -16.60 33.16 -29.59
N LYS A 51 -17.28 33.67 -30.64
CA LYS A 51 -18.69 34.03 -30.53
C LYS A 51 -19.39 32.79 -30.05
N GLY A 52 -19.77 32.80 -28.77
CA GLY A 52 -20.44 31.67 -28.13
C GLY A 52 -21.48 31.11 -29.07
N LYS A 53 -21.30 29.87 -29.53
CA LYS A 53 -22.38 29.12 -30.13
C LYS A 53 -23.52 29.23 -29.14
N LYS A 54 -24.64 29.86 -29.55
CA LYS A 54 -25.87 29.87 -28.77
C LYS A 54 -26.12 28.44 -28.31
N MET A 55 -26.02 28.20 -27.02
CA MET A 55 -26.13 26.89 -26.41
C MET A 55 -27.53 26.38 -26.63
N SER A 56 -27.72 25.47 -27.57
CA SER A 56 -28.98 24.85 -27.82
C SER A 56 -29.19 23.76 -26.79
N LEU A 57 -29.81 24.13 -25.67
CA LEU A 57 -30.23 23.17 -24.64
C LEU A 57 -31.29 22.24 -25.22
N LEU A 58 -31.24 20.98 -24.87
CA LEU A 58 -32.22 19.98 -25.27
C LEU A 58 -33.55 20.23 -24.56
N GLN A 59 -34.63 20.04 -25.29
CA GLN A 59 -35.98 20.04 -24.72
C GLN A 59 -36.18 18.74 -23.93
N TYR A 60 -36.89 18.83 -22.83
CA TYR A 60 -37.17 17.69 -21.96
C TYR A 60 -38.53 17.85 -21.28
N GLU A 61 -39.09 16.75 -20.82
CA GLU A 61 -40.31 16.67 -20.04
C GLU A 61 -40.05 16.07 -18.67
N PHE A 62 -40.84 16.45 -17.68
CA PHE A 62 -40.80 15.86 -16.37
C PHE A 62 -41.68 14.62 -16.33
N LYS A 63 -41.19 13.57 -15.67
CA LYS A 63 -41.89 12.30 -15.43
C LYS A 63 -41.31 11.63 -14.21
N ASP A 64 -42.07 10.70 -13.64
CA ASP A 64 -41.55 9.78 -12.62
C ASP A 64 -40.33 9.02 -13.16
N VAL A 65 -39.28 8.95 -12.37
CA VAL A 65 -38.16 8.04 -12.64
C VAL A 65 -38.48 6.68 -11.98
N VAL A 66 -39.43 5.98 -12.61
CA VAL A 66 -40.14 4.81 -12.06
C VAL A 66 -39.15 3.75 -11.51
N LYS A 67 -38.13 3.38 -12.30
CA LYS A 67 -37.10 2.38 -11.89
C LYS A 67 -36.27 2.81 -10.68
N ARG A 68 -36.35 4.06 -10.25
CA ARG A 68 -35.59 4.66 -9.18
C ARG A 68 -36.45 5.16 -8.02
N ASN A 69 -37.76 4.93 -8.09
CA ASN A 69 -38.75 5.38 -7.10
C ASN A 69 -38.69 6.91 -6.83
N ILE A 70 -38.39 7.72 -7.87
CA ILE A 70 -38.33 9.17 -7.77
C ILE A 70 -39.57 9.76 -8.45
N PRO A 71 -40.42 10.51 -7.73
CA PRO A 71 -41.62 11.09 -8.28
C PRO A 71 -41.32 12.31 -9.15
N GLU A 72 -42.22 12.59 -10.12
CA GLU A 72 -42.15 13.74 -11.02
C GLU A 72 -41.98 15.07 -10.29
N SER A 73 -42.63 15.25 -9.15
CA SER A 73 -42.53 16.48 -8.34
C SER A 73 -41.11 16.80 -7.89
N ILE A 74 -40.31 15.77 -7.52
CA ILE A 74 -38.91 15.92 -7.18
C ILE A 74 -38.06 16.14 -8.44
N ALA A 75 -38.32 15.38 -9.50
CA ALA A 75 -37.65 15.56 -10.78
C ALA A 75 -37.87 17.01 -11.31
N GLN A 76 -39.06 17.55 -11.20
CA GLN A 76 -39.38 18.92 -11.57
C GLN A 76 -38.64 19.94 -10.71
N LYS A 77 -38.62 19.74 -9.38
CA LYS A 77 -37.91 20.62 -8.45
C LYS A 77 -36.44 20.73 -8.79
N PHE A 78 -35.76 19.60 -9.05
CA PHE A 78 -34.35 19.53 -9.38
C PHE A 78 -34.03 19.74 -10.86
N ARG A 79 -35.05 19.98 -11.68
CA ARG A 79 -34.94 20.17 -13.14
C ARG A 79 -34.24 18.96 -13.82
N TYR A 80 -34.65 17.76 -13.42
CA TYR A 80 -34.25 16.50 -13.98
C TYR A 80 -35.38 15.91 -14.82
N GLY A 81 -35.13 15.53 -16.07
CA GLY A 81 -36.20 15.10 -16.96
C GLY A 81 -35.75 14.10 -18.03
N TYR A 82 -36.65 13.87 -18.97
CA TYR A 82 -36.44 12.98 -20.10
C TYR A 82 -36.52 13.75 -21.40
N GLY A 83 -35.59 13.49 -22.32
CA GLY A 83 -35.55 14.10 -23.65
C GLY A 83 -34.90 13.18 -24.67
N ALA A 84 -34.54 13.77 -25.79
CA ALA A 84 -33.76 13.08 -26.82
C ALA A 84 -32.54 13.93 -27.20
N ASP A 85 -31.44 13.28 -27.51
CA ASP A 85 -30.26 13.95 -28.05
C ASP A 85 -30.46 14.34 -29.54
N SER A 86 -29.44 14.96 -30.12
CA SER A 86 -29.47 15.38 -31.54
C SER A 86 -29.68 14.23 -32.54
N ASN A 87 -29.49 13.00 -32.12
CA ASN A 87 -29.63 11.79 -32.92
C ASN A 87 -30.98 11.07 -32.64
N GLY A 88 -31.84 11.65 -31.80
CA GLY A 88 -33.11 11.05 -31.40
C GLY A 88 -32.96 9.97 -30.30
N THR A 89 -31.80 9.76 -29.73
CA THR A 89 -31.58 8.78 -28.64
C THR A 89 -32.24 9.32 -27.37
N LYS A 90 -33.08 8.50 -26.73
CA LYS A 90 -33.71 8.86 -25.45
C LYS A 90 -32.68 8.94 -24.35
N VAL A 91 -32.68 10.04 -23.61
CA VAL A 91 -31.74 10.34 -22.52
C VAL A 91 -32.44 10.88 -21.29
N GLN A 92 -31.86 10.70 -20.14
CA GLN A 92 -32.19 11.46 -18.93
C GLN A 92 -31.33 12.72 -18.92
N ILE A 93 -31.88 13.84 -18.48
CA ILE A 93 -31.27 15.17 -18.58
C ILE A 93 -31.28 15.82 -17.20
N ALA A 94 -30.09 16.07 -16.67
CA ALA A 94 -29.86 16.87 -15.46
C ALA A 94 -29.43 18.29 -15.88
N ASN A 95 -30.12 19.31 -15.42
CA ASN A 95 -29.75 20.70 -15.73
C ASN A 95 -28.77 21.23 -14.71
N TYR A 96 -27.77 21.95 -15.20
CA TYR A 96 -26.68 22.53 -14.40
C TYR A 96 -26.68 24.06 -14.50
N TYR A 97 -26.41 24.73 -13.42
CA TYR A 97 -26.52 26.15 -13.22
C TYR A 97 -25.18 26.77 -12.82
N ASN A 98 -24.96 28.05 -13.12
CA ASN A 98 -23.87 28.83 -12.59
C ASN A 98 -24.19 29.39 -11.19
N LYS A 99 -23.26 30.18 -10.62
CA LYS A 99 -23.46 30.84 -9.32
C LYS A 99 -24.61 31.85 -9.33
N ASP A 100 -24.96 32.41 -10.48
CA ASP A 100 -26.04 33.37 -10.67
C ASP A 100 -27.39 32.66 -10.88
N LYS A 101 -27.43 31.35 -10.75
CA LYS A 101 -28.60 30.48 -10.96
C LYS A 101 -29.13 30.50 -12.41
N GLU A 102 -28.27 30.80 -13.36
CA GLU A 102 -28.56 30.68 -14.78
C GLU A 102 -28.18 29.29 -15.28
N ILE A 103 -28.98 28.74 -16.19
CA ILE A 103 -28.66 27.41 -16.76
C ILE A 103 -27.48 27.52 -17.74
N VAL A 104 -26.44 26.77 -17.49
CA VAL A 104 -25.20 26.78 -18.28
C VAL A 104 -24.93 25.46 -18.97
N GLY A 105 -25.63 24.39 -18.62
CA GLY A 105 -25.44 23.12 -19.26
C GLY A 105 -26.42 22.04 -18.84
N GLN A 106 -26.31 20.92 -19.53
CA GLN A 106 -27.12 19.72 -19.32
C GLN A 106 -26.20 18.50 -19.33
N LYS A 107 -26.31 17.63 -18.32
CA LYS A 107 -25.68 16.32 -18.32
C LYS A 107 -26.68 15.28 -18.78
N LEU A 108 -26.32 14.59 -19.83
CA LEU A 108 -27.15 13.57 -20.48
C LEU A 108 -26.71 12.20 -19.98
N ARG A 109 -27.65 11.39 -19.50
CA ARG A 109 -27.40 9.99 -19.13
C ARG A 109 -28.08 9.09 -20.17
N TYR A 110 -27.27 8.27 -20.82
CA TYR A 110 -27.70 7.33 -21.84
C TYR A 110 -28.17 5.99 -21.26
N PRO A 111 -28.92 5.18 -22.02
CA PRO A 111 -29.39 3.85 -21.57
C PRO A 111 -28.24 2.87 -21.22
N ASP A 112 -27.09 3.00 -21.88
CA ASP A 112 -25.87 2.23 -21.63
C ASP A 112 -25.09 2.71 -20.39
N LYS A 113 -25.65 3.67 -19.65
CA LYS A 113 -25.05 4.33 -18.48
C LYS A 113 -23.87 5.27 -18.80
N SER A 114 -23.57 5.54 -20.06
CA SER A 114 -22.62 6.58 -20.44
C SER A 114 -23.18 7.98 -20.18
N PHE A 115 -22.29 8.98 -20.09
CA PHE A 115 -22.66 10.37 -19.83
C PHE A 115 -22.04 11.30 -20.86
N ARG A 116 -22.77 12.36 -21.20
CA ARG A 116 -22.28 13.48 -22.02
C ARG A 116 -22.74 14.80 -21.43
N PHE A 117 -21.86 15.79 -21.38
CA PHE A 117 -22.21 17.14 -20.98
C PHE A 117 -22.40 18.02 -22.20
N VAL A 118 -23.49 18.79 -22.24
CA VAL A 118 -23.81 19.79 -23.27
C VAL A 118 -23.82 21.15 -22.60
N GLY A 119 -23.02 22.09 -23.10
CA GLY A 119 -22.87 23.41 -22.53
C GLY A 119 -21.56 23.65 -21.84
N ASP A 120 -21.49 24.57 -20.89
CA ASP A 120 -20.30 24.95 -20.16
C ASP A 120 -20.20 24.23 -18.79
N ASN A 121 -19.49 23.10 -18.80
CA ASN A 121 -19.26 22.33 -17.56
C ASN A 121 -18.35 23.08 -16.57
N LYS A 122 -17.46 23.98 -17.05
CA LYS A 122 -16.56 24.73 -16.17
C LYS A 122 -17.30 25.83 -15.39
N ALA A 123 -18.28 26.48 -16.03
CA ALA A 123 -19.10 27.48 -15.36
C ALA A 123 -20.16 26.89 -14.42
N SER A 124 -20.44 25.58 -14.52
CA SER A 124 -21.50 24.94 -13.72
C SER A 124 -21.07 24.70 -12.27
N THR A 125 -22.01 24.90 -11.36
CA THR A 125 -21.92 24.47 -9.95
C THR A 125 -22.29 23.00 -9.78
N MET A 126 -22.22 22.46 -8.56
CA MET A 126 -22.67 21.10 -8.26
C MET A 126 -24.19 20.97 -8.49
N PHE A 127 -24.66 19.75 -8.83
CA PHE A 127 -26.07 19.51 -9.13
C PHE A 127 -26.95 19.79 -7.90
N GLY A 128 -28.01 20.53 -8.10
CA GLY A 128 -28.96 20.89 -7.05
C GLY A 128 -28.57 22.12 -6.22
N MET A 129 -27.35 22.64 -6.36
CA MET A 129 -26.83 23.74 -5.54
C MET A 129 -27.64 25.03 -5.69
N GLN A 130 -28.20 25.31 -6.88
CA GLN A 130 -29.05 26.48 -7.15
C GLN A 130 -30.33 26.54 -6.32
N LEU A 131 -30.76 25.44 -5.71
CA LEU A 131 -31.98 25.34 -4.92
C LEU A 131 -31.84 25.84 -3.49
N TRP A 132 -30.61 25.98 -3.03
CA TRP A 132 -30.31 26.19 -1.62
C TRP A 132 -29.57 27.51 -1.38
N GLY A 133 -29.65 27.99 -0.14
CA GLY A 133 -28.84 29.12 0.32
C GLY A 133 -27.39 28.72 0.60
N ASP A 134 -26.57 29.74 0.86
CA ASP A 134 -25.15 29.58 1.17
C ASP A 134 -24.86 29.28 2.66
N THR A 135 -25.90 29.14 3.49
CA THR A 135 -25.83 28.78 4.90
C THR A 135 -26.97 27.85 5.31
N GLY A 136 -26.74 27.01 6.31
CA GLY A 136 -27.76 26.12 6.85
C GLY A 136 -27.24 25.17 7.93
N LYS A 137 -28.16 24.39 8.51
CA LYS A 137 -27.77 23.42 9.55
C LYS A 137 -27.14 22.16 8.97
N LYS A 138 -27.70 21.61 7.89
CA LYS A 138 -27.28 20.33 7.33
C LYS A 138 -27.24 20.39 5.82
N LEU A 139 -26.19 19.87 5.24
CA LEU A 139 -26.02 19.68 3.80
C LEU A 139 -25.71 18.22 3.54
N VAL A 140 -26.40 17.59 2.60
CA VAL A 140 -26.04 16.25 2.09
C VAL A 140 -25.34 16.41 0.76
N ILE A 141 -24.20 15.75 0.58
CA ILE A 141 -23.47 15.66 -0.68
C ILE A 141 -23.44 14.19 -1.09
N THR A 142 -23.99 13.90 -2.27
CA THR A 142 -24.04 12.55 -2.85
C THR A 142 -23.08 12.43 -4.03
N GLU A 143 -22.77 11.21 -4.44
CA GLU A 143 -21.89 10.97 -5.58
C GLU A 143 -22.56 11.31 -6.92
N GLY A 144 -23.86 10.97 -7.08
CA GLY A 144 -24.61 11.16 -8.32
C GLY A 144 -25.93 11.87 -8.16
N GLU A 145 -26.46 12.35 -9.29
CA GLU A 145 -27.72 13.09 -9.36
C GLU A 145 -28.90 12.23 -8.85
N ILE A 146 -28.89 10.93 -9.16
CA ILE A 146 -29.96 10.00 -8.75
C ILE A 146 -30.02 9.86 -7.23
N ASP A 147 -28.86 9.86 -6.57
CA ASP A 147 -28.78 9.75 -5.11
C ASP A 147 -29.26 11.03 -4.44
N ALA A 148 -28.92 12.20 -5.01
CA ALA A 148 -29.48 13.48 -4.55
C ALA A 148 -31.00 13.52 -4.67
N LEU A 149 -31.54 13.05 -5.80
CA LEU A 149 -33.00 12.94 -6.02
C LEU A 149 -33.63 11.93 -5.06
N SER A 150 -32.93 10.85 -4.72
CA SER A 150 -33.40 9.81 -3.80
C SER A 150 -33.52 10.34 -2.37
N TYR A 151 -32.49 11.06 -1.89
CA TYR A 151 -32.58 11.75 -0.60
C TYR A 151 -33.70 12.81 -0.59
N ALA A 152 -33.80 13.61 -1.67
CA ALA A 152 -34.86 14.60 -1.82
C ALA A 152 -36.22 13.94 -1.82
N THR A 153 -36.40 12.76 -2.42
CA THR A 153 -37.65 12.00 -2.42
C THR A 153 -38.02 11.60 -0.99
N ALA A 154 -37.07 11.10 -0.21
CA ALA A 154 -37.33 10.68 1.15
C ALA A 154 -37.68 11.84 2.10
N THR A 155 -37.21 13.04 1.77
CA THR A 155 -37.39 14.26 2.58
C THR A 155 -38.40 15.24 1.98
N ASP A 156 -39.15 14.82 0.98
CA ASP A 156 -40.11 15.64 0.20
C ASP A 156 -39.46 16.94 -0.33
N GLY A 157 -38.16 16.89 -0.64
CA GLY A 157 -37.38 18.00 -1.16
C GLY A 157 -37.19 19.17 -0.21
N LYS A 158 -37.31 18.97 1.11
CA LYS A 158 -37.27 20.05 2.11
C LYS A 158 -35.89 20.41 2.60
N TYR A 159 -34.93 19.49 2.50
CA TYR A 159 -33.59 19.65 3.06
C TYR A 159 -32.50 19.71 2.00
N PRO A 160 -31.42 20.47 2.25
CA PRO A 160 -30.34 20.67 1.31
C PRO A 160 -29.65 19.34 0.93
N VAL A 161 -29.62 19.08 -0.35
CA VAL A 161 -28.87 17.99 -0.97
C VAL A 161 -28.35 18.42 -2.33
N ILE A 162 -27.10 18.07 -2.60
CA ILE A 162 -26.39 18.31 -3.84
C ILE A 162 -25.65 17.04 -4.27
N SER A 163 -25.21 16.98 -5.52
CA SER A 163 -24.30 15.90 -5.95
C SER A 163 -23.10 16.40 -6.72
N LEU A 164 -22.06 15.58 -6.75
CA LEU A 164 -20.90 15.78 -7.60
C LEU A 164 -21.32 15.78 -9.08
N LYS A 165 -20.58 16.53 -9.90
CA LYS A 165 -20.80 16.60 -11.35
C LYS A 165 -20.27 15.38 -12.09
N ASN A 166 -19.08 14.91 -11.69
CA ASN A 166 -18.33 13.89 -12.41
C ASN A 166 -17.99 12.66 -11.53
N GLY A 167 -18.70 12.50 -10.40
CA GLY A 167 -18.56 11.36 -9.50
C GLY A 167 -17.32 11.40 -8.59
N ALA A 168 -17.04 10.29 -7.92
CA ALA A 168 -16.03 10.16 -6.87
C ALA A 168 -14.63 10.67 -7.26
N SER A 169 -14.16 10.36 -8.46
CA SER A 169 -12.79 10.72 -8.90
C SER A 169 -12.51 12.23 -8.98
N SER A 170 -13.55 13.06 -9.01
CA SER A 170 -13.43 14.52 -9.06
C SER A 170 -13.87 15.21 -7.76
N ALA A 171 -14.25 14.45 -6.74
CA ALA A 171 -14.84 14.95 -5.50
C ALA A 171 -13.98 16.02 -4.83
N LYS A 172 -12.68 15.76 -4.64
CA LYS A 172 -11.75 16.72 -4.02
C LYS A 172 -11.74 18.07 -4.73
N LYS A 173 -11.65 18.05 -6.07
CA LYS A 173 -11.59 19.27 -6.88
C LYS A 173 -12.92 20.03 -6.82
N GLU A 174 -14.03 19.33 -7.01
CA GLU A 174 -15.36 19.95 -7.05
C GLU A 174 -15.76 20.56 -5.70
N ILE A 175 -15.42 19.88 -4.60
CA ILE A 175 -15.65 20.39 -3.24
C ILE A 175 -14.74 21.58 -2.95
N ALA A 176 -13.45 21.54 -3.34
CA ALA A 176 -12.55 22.66 -3.18
C ALA A 176 -13.03 23.92 -3.94
N GLU A 177 -13.60 23.78 -5.14
CA GLU A 177 -14.16 24.88 -5.93
C GLU A 177 -15.35 25.56 -5.25
N HIS A 178 -16.04 24.87 -4.34
CA HIS A 178 -17.24 25.33 -3.63
C HIS A 178 -17.13 25.33 -2.11
N ILE A 179 -15.90 25.27 -1.59
CA ILE A 179 -15.63 25.05 -0.16
C ILE A 179 -16.23 26.10 0.75
N ASP A 180 -16.21 27.38 0.35
CA ASP A 180 -16.77 28.47 1.15
C ASP A 180 -18.29 28.33 1.31
N TRP A 181 -18.98 27.93 0.21
CA TRP A 181 -20.42 27.68 0.23
C TRP A 181 -20.75 26.46 1.12
N ILE A 182 -19.96 25.38 0.99
CA ILE A 182 -20.15 24.16 1.79
C ILE A 182 -19.91 24.44 3.27
N ASN A 183 -18.88 25.22 3.60
CA ASN A 183 -18.55 25.60 4.98
C ASN A 183 -19.57 26.51 5.65
N GLY A 184 -20.47 27.12 4.89
CA GLY A 184 -21.65 27.84 5.41
C GLY A 184 -22.65 26.95 6.17
N TYR A 185 -22.54 25.62 6.01
CA TYR A 185 -23.37 24.67 6.75
C TYR A 185 -22.71 24.21 8.04
N GLU A 186 -23.53 23.97 9.08
CA GLU A 186 -23.05 23.50 10.40
C GLU A 186 -22.55 22.04 10.33
N GLU A 187 -23.26 21.18 9.59
CA GLU A 187 -22.93 19.78 9.39
C GLU A 187 -23.01 19.43 7.90
N VAL A 188 -22.01 18.68 7.41
CA VAL A 188 -21.91 18.18 6.04
C VAL A 188 -21.94 16.65 6.04
N TYR A 189 -22.95 16.09 5.41
CA TYR A 189 -23.19 14.65 5.32
C TYR A 189 -22.69 14.15 3.96
N LEU A 190 -21.67 13.31 3.96
CA LEU A 190 -21.14 12.68 2.76
C LEU A 190 -21.82 11.33 2.59
N TRP A 191 -22.60 11.18 1.53
CA TRP A 191 -23.27 9.94 1.16
C TRP A 191 -22.79 9.47 -0.21
N PHE A 192 -21.56 8.98 -0.27
CA PHE A 192 -20.95 8.42 -1.48
C PHE A 192 -21.16 6.91 -1.53
N ASP A 193 -20.92 6.31 -2.68
CA ASP A 193 -21.03 4.87 -2.88
C ASP A 193 -20.15 4.10 -1.89
N SER A 194 -20.64 2.95 -1.41
CA SER A 194 -19.90 2.13 -0.41
C SER A 194 -18.77 1.30 -1.03
N ASP A 195 -18.43 1.53 -2.30
CA ASP A 195 -17.31 0.87 -2.97
C ASP A 195 -15.95 1.55 -2.67
N LYS A 196 -14.88 1.00 -3.26
CA LYS A 196 -13.52 1.51 -3.06
C LYS A 196 -13.36 2.96 -3.50
N ALA A 197 -13.93 3.32 -4.65
CA ALA A 197 -13.82 4.68 -5.20
C ALA A 197 -14.52 5.72 -4.31
N GLY A 198 -15.72 5.40 -3.80
CA GLY A 198 -16.44 6.28 -2.87
C GLY A 198 -15.71 6.44 -1.54
N LYS A 199 -15.05 5.39 -1.02
CA LYS A 199 -14.22 5.49 0.20
C LYS A 199 -13.01 6.39 -0.01
N GLU A 200 -12.24 6.18 -1.08
CA GLU A 200 -11.09 7.02 -1.44
C GLU A 200 -11.51 8.49 -1.64
N ALA A 201 -12.68 8.73 -2.25
CA ALA A 201 -13.21 10.08 -2.41
C ALA A 201 -13.55 10.75 -1.07
N ILE A 202 -14.06 10.01 -0.09
CA ILE A 202 -14.29 10.54 1.26
C ILE A 202 -12.96 10.95 1.89
N ASP A 203 -11.93 10.10 1.86
CA ASP A 203 -10.61 10.37 2.44
C ASP A 203 -9.95 11.61 1.79
N ASP A 204 -10.13 11.79 0.50
CA ASP A 204 -9.68 12.97 -0.23
C ASP A 204 -10.40 14.26 0.21
N VAL A 205 -11.68 14.18 0.47
CA VAL A 205 -12.57 15.33 0.79
C VAL A 205 -12.44 15.77 2.24
N VAL A 206 -12.25 14.84 3.17
CA VAL A 206 -12.19 15.17 4.62
C VAL A 206 -11.06 16.10 4.99
N SER A 207 -10.02 16.19 4.15
CA SER A 207 -8.94 17.16 4.35
C SER A 207 -9.34 18.62 4.04
N LEU A 208 -10.46 18.83 3.37
CA LEU A 208 -10.94 20.16 2.92
C LEU A 208 -11.99 20.76 3.86
N ILE A 209 -12.75 19.93 4.55
CA ILE A 209 -13.86 20.35 5.42
C ILE A 209 -13.44 20.11 6.88
N PRO A 210 -13.74 21.00 7.83
CA PRO A 210 -13.48 20.77 9.24
C PRO A 210 -14.07 19.44 9.73
N ALA A 211 -13.25 18.59 10.33
CA ALA A 211 -13.60 17.19 10.67
C ALA A 211 -14.81 17.08 11.63
N ASP A 212 -15.00 18.06 12.50
CA ASP A 212 -16.13 18.14 13.41
C ASP A 212 -17.48 18.33 12.71
N LYS A 213 -17.48 18.94 11.51
CA LYS A 213 -18.67 19.12 10.68
C LYS A 213 -19.04 17.88 9.87
N ILE A 214 -18.09 16.96 9.61
CA ILE A 214 -18.30 15.83 8.69
C ILE A 214 -19.07 14.70 9.36
N ARG A 215 -20.07 14.20 8.63
CA ARG A 215 -20.83 12.99 8.95
C ARG A 215 -20.79 12.06 7.73
N ILE A 216 -20.49 10.79 7.95
CA ILE A 216 -20.49 9.77 6.91
C ILE A 216 -21.79 9.00 6.97
N VAL A 217 -22.51 8.96 5.86
CA VAL A 217 -23.75 8.20 5.73
C VAL A 217 -23.45 6.92 4.95
N ARG A 218 -23.68 5.78 5.59
CA ARG A 218 -23.53 4.44 4.96
C ARG A 218 -24.66 3.53 5.42
N HIS A 219 -25.09 2.65 4.52
CA HIS A 219 -25.97 1.54 4.87
C HIS A 219 -25.19 0.23 4.85
N PRO A 220 -25.34 -0.68 5.83
CA PRO A 220 -24.52 -1.90 5.92
C PRO A 220 -24.70 -2.85 4.73
N THR A 221 -25.84 -2.80 4.05
CA THR A 221 -26.19 -3.73 2.97
C THR A 221 -26.26 -3.07 1.60
N TYR A 222 -26.74 -1.82 1.50
CA TYR A 222 -27.02 -1.14 0.24
C TYR A 222 -25.92 -0.15 -0.11
N LYS A 223 -25.57 -0.13 -1.40
CA LYS A 223 -24.41 0.58 -1.91
C LYS A 223 -24.54 2.11 -1.85
N ASP A 224 -25.69 2.63 -2.25
CA ASP A 224 -25.95 4.05 -2.44
C ASP A 224 -27.32 4.46 -1.91
N CYS A 225 -27.62 5.76 -1.94
CA CYS A 225 -28.89 6.29 -1.46
C CYS A 225 -30.09 5.80 -2.26
N ASN A 226 -29.93 5.59 -3.57
CA ASN A 226 -31.01 5.09 -4.42
C ASN A 226 -31.32 3.63 -4.14
N ASP A 227 -30.31 2.81 -3.88
CA ASP A 227 -30.53 1.41 -3.49
C ASP A 227 -31.31 1.35 -2.17
N VAL A 228 -30.99 2.19 -1.19
CA VAL A 228 -31.76 2.30 0.07
C VAL A 228 -33.20 2.71 -0.23
N LEU A 229 -33.43 3.72 -1.07
CA LEU A 229 -34.79 4.18 -1.43
C LEU A 229 -35.61 3.09 -2.13
N THR A 230 -35.00 2.36 -3.04
CA THR A 230 -35.70 1.33 -3.82
C THR A 230 -36.07 0.10 -3.03
N HIS A 231 -35.25 -0.29 -2.05
CA HIS A 231 -35.48 -1.50 -1.24
C HIS A 231 -36.21 -1.23 0.09
N LEU A 232 -35.91 -0.10 0.73
CA LEU A 232 -36.44 0.21 2.07
C LEU A 232 -37.39 1.42 2.09
N GLY A 233 -37.60 2.08 0.96
CA GLY A 233 -38.48 3.24 0.87
C GLY A 233 -37.95 4.49 1.56
N LYS A 234 -38.80 5.50 1.70
CA LYS A 234 -38.47 6.79 2.31
C LYS A 234 -37.96 6.65 3.74
N SER A 235 -38.58 5.80 4.55
CA SER A 235 -38.19 5.57 5.95
C SER A 235 -36.78 4.97 6.05
N GLY A 236 -36.40 4.08 5.15
CA GLY A 236 -35.06 3.51 5.08
C GLY A 236 -33.99 4.58 4.86
N VAL A 237 -34.22 5.49 3.90
CA VAL A 237 -33.31 6.62 3.64
C VAL A 237 -33.17 7.53 4.85
N VAL A 238 -34.30 7.90 5.47
CA VAL A 238 -34.29 8.76 6.67
C VAL A 238 -33.57 8.11 7.83
N ASN A 239 -33.82 6.83 8.09
CA ASN A 239 -33.15 6.10 9.16
C ASN A 239 -31.64 5.98 8.90
N THR A 240 -31.22 5.68 7.67
CA THR A 240 -29.79 5.64 7.30
C THR A 240 -29.12 7.00 7.51
N PHE A 241 -29.80 8.08 7.13
CA PHE A 241 -29.30 9.44 7.34
C PHE A 241 -29.11 9.78 8.83
N TYR A 242 -30.05 9.43 9.71
CA TYR A 242 -29.93 9.70 11.14
C TYR A 242 -28.90 8.79 11.85
N ASN A 243 -28.56 7.67 11.25
CA ASN A 243 -27.48 6.80 11.73
C ASN A 243 -26.10 7.21 11.19
N ALA A 244 -25.98 8.38 10.58
CA ALA A 244 -24.70 8.89 10.10
C ALA A 244 -23.70 9.04 11.25
N GLU A 245 -22.48 8.57 11.01
CA GLU A 245 -21.40 8.58 11.98
C GLU A 245 -20.48 9.80 11.76
N ARG A 246 -19.81 10.25 12.81
CA ARG A 246 -18.73 11.21 12.66
C ARG A 246 -17.60 10.58 11.85
N TYR A 247 -17.00 11.35 10.95
CA TYR A 247 -15.80 10.87 10.29
C TYR A 247 -14.73 10.50 11.31
N LYS A 248 -14.19 9.31 11.17
CA LYS A 248 -13.06 8.82 11.94
C LYS A 248 -12.06 8.21 10.94
N PRO A 249 -10.82 8.69 10.91
CA PRO A 249 -9.77 8.06 10.09
C PRO A 249 -9.63 6.56 10.42
N ASP A 250 -9.38 5.75 9.42
CA ASP A 250 -9.28 4.28 9.59
C ASP A 250 -8.13 3.86 10.52
N ASP A 251 -7.10 4.70 10.64
CA ASP A 251 -5.94 4.50 11.53
C ASP A 251 -6.20 4.88 12.99
N ILE A 252 -7.35 5.52 13.32
CA ILE A 252 -7.77 5.83 14.68
C ILE A 252 -8.72 4.75 15.18
N VAL A 253 -8.21 3.89 16.06
CA VAL A 253 -8.96 2.78 16.67
C VAL A 253 -9.39 3.16 18.08
N THR A 254 -10.67 2.96 18.40
CA THR A 254 -11.22 3.16 19.75
C THR A 254 -11.36 1.82 20.49
N PRO A 255 -11.47 1.80 21.82
CA PRO A 255 -11.74 0.56 22.55
C PRO A 255 -12.98 -0.20 22.04
N ALA A 256 -14.01 0.52 21.60
CA ALA A 256 -15.24 -0.09 21.06
C ALA A 256 -14.98 -0.92 19.79
N ASP A 257 -14.05 -0.49 18.95
CA ASP A 257 -13.70 -1.20 17.71
C ASP A 257 -12.98 -2.55 17.97
N LEU A 258 -12.49 -2.77 19.19
CA LEU A 258 -11.74 -3.94 19.60
C LEU A 258 -12.56 -4.94 20.44
N LEU A 259 -13.79 -4.59 20.84
CA LEU A 259 -14.58 -5.41 21.78
C LEU A 259 -14.78 -6.85 21.31
N ASP A 260 -14.98 -7.06 20.01
CA ASP A 260 -15.22 -8.37 19.44
C ASP A 260 -13.95 -9.23 19.37
N THR A 261 -12.77 -8.62 19.32
CA THR A 261 -11.49 -9.31 19.10
C THR A 261 -10.61 -9.37 20.35
N ILE A 262 -10.78 -8.43 21.29
CA ILE A 262 -9.88 -8.29 22.45
C ILE A 262 -9.93 -9.49 23.42
N ALA A 263 -11.03 -10.22 23.44
CA ALA A 263 -11.22 -11.40 24.28
C ALA A 263 -10.61 -12.68 23.67
N GLU A 264 -10.20 -12.64 22.40
CA GLU A 264 -9.56 -13.78 21.77
C GLU A 264 -8.16 -14.02 22.38
N PRO A 265 -7.80 -15.25 22.76
CA PRO A 265 -6.47 -15.55 23.26
C PRO A 265 -5.41 -15.25 22.22
N ILE A 266 -4.29 -14.64 22.63
CA ILE A 266 -3.14 -14.44 21.75
C ILE A 266 -2.56 -15.82 21.42
N ALA A 267 -2.64 -16.21 20.15
CA ALA A 267 -2.09 -17.47 19.68
C ALA A 267 -0.54 -17.43 19.67
N VAL A 268 0.08 -18.60 19.92
CA VAL A 268 1.49 -18.79 19.64
C VAL A 268 1.69 -18.64 18.13
N GLY A 269 2.73 -17.90 17.75
CA GLY A 269 3.06 -17.67 16.34
C GLY A 269 3.58 -18.94 15.66
N PHE A 270 3.82 -18.86 14.34
CA PHE A 270 4.39 -19.99 13.60
C PHE A 270 5.85 -20.27 14.01
N GLU A 271 6.29 -21.50 13.86
CA GLU A 271 7.51 -22.03 14.45
C GLU A 271 8.80 -21.55 13.75
N TYR A 272 9.88 -21.42 14.50
CA TYR A 272 11.25 -21.41 13.97
C TYR A 272 11.68 -22.86 13.66
N ALA A 273 12.74 -23.03 12.86
CA ALA A 273 13.43 -24.32 12.70
C ALA A 273 13.99 -24.88 14.03
N TYR A 274 14.12 -24.00 15.02
CA TYR A 274 14.67 -24.26 16.34
C TYR A 274 13.54 -24.22 17.38
N GLU A 275 13.25 -25.37 17.98
CA GLU A 275 12.09 -25.53 18.89
C GLU A 275 12.23 -24.65 20.14
N ASN A 276 13.44 -24.60 20.75
CA ASN A 276 13.68 -23.76 21.92
C ASN A 276 13.58 -22.28 21.60
N LEU A 277 13.99 -21.86 20.39
CA LEU A 277 13.80 -20.49 19.94
C LEU A 277 12.31 -20.16 19.81
N THR A 278 11.51 -21.10 19.27
CA THR A 278 10.05 -20.96 19.21
C THR A 278 9.43 -20.84 20.60
N LYS A 279 9.84 -21.66 21.56
CA LYS A 279 9.35 -21.62 22.95
C LYS A 279 9.69 -20.30 23.63
N LEU A 280 10.95 -19.83 23.51
CA LEU A 280 11.41 -18.61 24.15
C LEU A 280 10.73 -17.35 23.61
N LEU A 281 10.42 -17.31 22.31
CA LEU A 281 9.84 -16.13 21.64
C LEU A 281 8.34 -16.22 21.38
N TYR A 282 7.71 -17.34 21.79
CA TYR A 282 6.30 -17.64 21.46
C TYR A 282 6.05 -17.67 19.95
N GLY A 283 7.01 -18.17 19.17
CA GLY A 283 6.93 -18.25 17.70
C GLY A 283 7.17 -16.92 16.97
N ARG A 284 6.91 -16.95 15.68
CA ARG A 284 7.00 -15.83 14.73
C ARG A 284 5.63 -15.32 14.37
N ARG A 285 5.48 -14.02 14.18
CA ARG A 285 4.20 -13.38 13.81
C ARG A 285 4.37 -12.52 12.57
N PHE A 286 3.36 -12.49 11.71
CA PHE A 286 3.37 -11.58 10.58
C PHE A 286 3.35 -10.12 11.06
N GLY A 287 3.90 -9.23 10.25
CA GLY A 287 4.14 -7.83 10.63
C GLY A 287 5.44 -7.59 11.41
N GLU A 288 6.24 -8.65 11.69
CA GLU A 288 7.49 -8.53 12.45
C GLU A 288 8.73 -8.57 11.56
N VAL A 289 9.73 -7.80 11.96
CA VAL A 289 11.07 -7.80 11.36
C VAL A 289 12.05 -8.34 12.40
N VAL A 290 12.80 -9.37 12.02
CA VAL A 290 13.86 -10.00 12.83
C VAL A 290 15.20 -9.71 12.18
N VAL A 291 16.22 -9.38 12.98
CA VAL A 291 17.56 -9.14 12.48
C VAL A 291 18.54 -10.13 13.10
N VAL A 292 19.32 -10.79 12.23
CA VAL A 292 20.37 -11.75 12.64
C VAL A 292 21.73 -11.16 12.33
N GLY A 293 22.62 -11.18 13.30
CA GLY A 293 24.02 -10.78 13.15
C GLY A 293 25.00 -11.88 13.52
N ALA A 294 26.11 -11.94 12.82
CA ALA A 294 27.20 -12.84 13.12
C ALA A 294 28.53 -12.26 12.61
N GLY A 295 29.64 -12.70 13.20
CA GLY A 295 30.98 -12.52 12.63
C GLY A 295 31.16 -13.23 11.30
N VAL A 296 32.30 -13.02 10.67
CA VAL A 296 32.63 -13.68 9.40
C VAL A 296 32.83 -15.18 9.66
N SER A 297 32.31 -16.03 8.78
CA SER A 297 32.46 -17.51 8.83
C SER A 297 31.92 -18.20 10.10
N VAL A 298 31.11 -17.53 10.91
CA VAL A 298 30.55 -18.09 12.16
C VAL A 298 29.35 -19.02 11.92
N GLY A 299 28.79 -19.08 10.69
CA GLY A 299 27.69 -19.98 10.33
C GLY A 299 26.36 -19.29 10.09
N LYS A 300 26.35 -17.99 9.85
CA LYS A 300 25.16 -17.18 9.54
C LYS A 300 24.32 -17.76 8.39
N THR A 301 24.97 -18.08 7.29
CA THR A 301 24.30 -18.64 6.09
C THR A 301 23.66 -19.98 6.41
N ASP A 302 24.34 -20.87 7.15
CA ASP A 302 23.77 -22.17 7.52
C ASP A 302 22.55 -22.05 8.42
N PHE A 303 22.56 -21.10 9.36
CA PHE A 303 21.38 -20.80 10.18
C PHE A 303 20.18 -20.38 9.33
N ILE A 304 20.38 -19.46 8.37
CA ILE A 304 19.32 -18.97 7.50
C ILE A 304 18.83 -20.06 6.56
N MET A 305 19.71 -20.81 5.90
CA MET A 305 19.34 -21.89 4.98
C MET A 305 18.57 -23.02 5.70
N THR A 306 18.91 -23.30 6.96
CA THR A 306 18.14 -24.23 7.80
C THR A 306 16.74 -23.71 8.04
N GLN A 307 16.59 -22.42 8.33
CA GLN A 307 15.29 -21.79 8.54
C GLN A 307 14.44 -21.76 7.24
N VAL A 308 15.06 -21.41 6.09
CA VAL A 308 14.39 -21.43 4.77
C VAL A 308 13.91 -22.84 4.43
N ALA A 309 14.78 -23.87 4.59
CA ALA A 309 14.43 -25.27 4.32
C ALA A 309 13.28 -25.75 5.22
N HIS A 310 13.30 -25.40 6.49
CA HIS A 310 12.21 -25.69 7.43
C HIS A 310 10.90 -25.09 6.97
N ASP A 311 10.88 -23.79 6.64
CA ASP A 311 9.67 -23.09 6.24
C ASP A 311 9.07 -23.68 4.95
N VAL A 312 9.92 -23.96 3.95
CA VAL A 312 9.50 -24.60 2.70
C VAL A 312 8.92 -26.00 2.98
N SER A 313 9.57 -26.79 3.86
CA SER A 313 9.09 -28.12 4.24
C SER A 313 7.76 -28.10 5.00
N LYS A 314 7.44 -26.99 5.67
CA LYS A 314 6.13 -26.74 6.31
C LYS A 314 5.07 -26.22 5.34
N GLY A 315 5.38 -26.06 4.08
CA GLY A 315 4.46 -25.58 3.04
C GLY A 315 4.29 -24.06 2.99
N TRP A 316 5.14 -23.30 3.69
CA TRP A 316 5.14 -21.84 3.59
C TRP A 316 5.67 -21.40 2.22
N LYS A 317 5.10 -20.31 1.69
CA LYS A 317 5.62 -19.62 0.52
C LYS A 317 6.67 -18.60 0.95
N VAL A 318 7.90 -18.90 0.62
CA VAL A 318 9.10 -18.20 1.06
C VAL A 318 9.72 -17.44 -0.09
N ALA A 319 10.12 -16.20 0.15
CA ALA A 319 10.92 -15.38 -0.77
C ALA A 319 12.33 -15.16 -0.20
N SER A 320 13.35 -15.43 -1.01
CA SER A 320 14.75 -15.35 -0.61
C SER A 320 15.53 -14.38 -1.49
N PHE A 321 16.15 -13.39 -0.87
CA PHE A 321 16.99 -12.35 -1.47
C PHE A 321 18.40 -12.49 -0.94
N MET A 322 19.20 -13.40 -1.54
CA MET A 322 20.59 -13.65 -1.16
C MET A 322 21.52 -12.84 -2.06
N LEU A 323 21.86 -11.62 -1.63
CA LEU A 323 22.57 -10.66 -2.48
C LEU A 323 24.09 -10.93 -2.58
N GLU A 324 24.63 -11.84 -1.75
CA GLU A 324 26.05 -12.22 -1.71
C GLU A 324 26.33 -13.58 -2.33
N GLN A 325 25.33 -14.32 -2.79
CA GLN A 325 25.51 -15.63 -3.42
C GLN A 325 24.56 -15.86 -4.59
N SER A 326 24.91 -16.75 -5.49
CA SER A 326 24.09 -17.08 -6.65
C SER A 326 22.81 -17.85 -6.24
N VAL A 327 21.75 -17.72 -7.04
CA VAL A 327 20.51 -18.50 -6.83
C VAL A 327 20.76 -20.01 -6.92
N LYS A 328 21.70 -20.45 -7.76
CA LYS A 328 22.09 -21.87 -7.83
C LYS A 328 22.71 -22.35 -6.54
N GLU A 329 23.64 -21.61 -5.98
CA GLU A 329 24.28 -21.95 -4.70
C GLU A 329 23.25 -21.96 -3.57
N THR A 330 22.39 -20.94 -3.50
CA THR A 330 21.28 -20.87 -2.54
C THR A 330 20.39 -22.10 -2.62
N MET A 331 19.98 -22.48 -3.84
CA MET A 331 19.14 -23.67 -4.05
C MET A 331 19.83 -24.95 -3.59
N LEU A 332 21.10 -25.14 -3.94
CA LEU A 332 21.87 -26.32 -3.52
C LEU A 332 22.03 -26.40 -1.99
N ARG A 333 22.20 -25.25 -1.31
CA ARG A 333 22.26 -25.20 0.16
C ARG A 333 20.91 -25.52 0.80
N VAL A 334 19.81 -24.96 0.29
CA VAL A 334 18.46 -25.25 0.81
C VAL A 334 18.10 -26.71 0.60
N ALA A 335 18.33 -27.26 -0.61
CA ALA A 335 18.10 -28.67 -0.90
C ALA A 335 18.98 -29.58 -0.02
N GLY A 336 20.21 -29.13 0.26
CA GLY A 336 21.11 -29.84 1.15
C GLY A 336 20.62 -29.91 2.59
N LYS A 337 19.97 -28.83 3.08
CA LYS A 337 19.35 -28.85 4.43
C LYS A 337 18.13 -29.78 4.50
N VAL A 338 17.44 -30.00 3.38
CA VAL A 338 16.32 -30.97 3.33
C VAL A 338 16.81 -32.40 3.29
N ASP A 339 17.83 -32.67 2.48
CA ASP A 339 18.31 -34.04 2.22
C ASP A 339 19.44 -34.53 3.15
N GLY A 340 20.05 -33.64 3.93
CA GLY A 340 21.26 -33.94 4.71
C GLY A 340 22.49 -34.20 3.82
N ILE A 341 22.61 -33.49 2.70
CA ILE A 341 23.71 -33.67 1.72
C ILE A 341 24.24 -32.29 1.31
N GLN A 342 25.55 -32.09 1.40
CA GLN A 342 26.15 -30.80 1.07
C GLN A 342 26.36 -30.63 -0.45
N TYR A 343 25.27 -30.54 -1.21
CA TYR A 343 25.25 -30.46 -2.69
C TYR A 343 26.09 -29.32 -3.30
N HIS A 344 26.42 -28.29 -2.52
CA HIS A 344 27.21 -27.15 -2.97
C HIS A 344 28.73 -27.41 -2.93
N LEU A 345 29.17 -28.52 -2.32
CA LEU A 345 30.57 -28.89 -2.25
C LEU A 345 30.95 -29.81 -3.43
N PRO A 346 32.00 -29.48 -4.19
CA PRO A 346 32.36 -30.22 -5.40
C PRO A 346 32.84 -31.65 -5.15
N GLU A 347 33.37 -31.94 -3.94
CA GLU A 347 33.87 -33.25 -3.54
C GLU A 347 32.78 -34.22 -3.11
N ILE A 348 31.57 -33.75 -2.86
CA ILE A 348 30.46 -34.59 -2.43
C ILE A 348 29.78 -35.24 -3.62
N ALA A 349 29.87 -36.59 -3.67
CA ALA A 349 29.10 -37.36 -4.64
C ALA A 349 27.62 -37.44 -4.22
N TYR A 350 26.72 -37.19 -5.15
CA TYR A 350 25.29 -37.23 -4.88
C TYR A 350 24.50 -37.79 -6.06
N ASP A 351 23.30 -38.30 -5.76
CA ASP A 351 22.32 -38.72 -6.74
C ASP A 351 21.62 -37.51 -7.35
N LYS A 352 21.78 -37.35 -8.68
CA LYS A 352 21.18 -36.24 -9.43
C LYS A 352 19.65 -36.32 -9.49
N GLU A 353 19.08 -37.53 -9.52
CA GLU A 353 17.63 -37.73 -9.55
C GLU A 353 17.01 -37.30 -8.22
N LYS A 354 17.65 -37.66 -7.09
CA LYS A 354 17.25 -37.22 -5.76
C LYS A 354 17.27 -35.69 -5.66
N LEU A 355 18.37 -35.05 -6.06
CA LEU A 355 18.46 -33.59 -6.02
C LEU A 355 17.37 -32.92 -6.89
N THR A 356 17.17 -33.43 -8.12
CA THR A 356 16.16 -32.89 -9.04
C THR A 356 14.76 -33.02 -8.44
N LYS A 357 14.46 -34.14 -7.80
CA LYS A 357 13.19 -34.35 -7.10
C LYS A 357 13.02 -33.35 -5.95
N THR A 358 14.00 -33.26 -5.06
CA THR A 358 13.96 -32.34 -3.90
C THR A 358 13.77 -30.88 -4.33
N VAL A 359 14.48 -30.44 -5.39
CA VAL A 359 14.29 -29.09 -5.95
C VAL A 359 12.89 -28.96 -6.59
N GLY A 360 12.41 -29.99 -7.29
CA GLY A 360 11.06 -30.03 -7.86
C GLY A 360 9.96 -29.91 -6.82
N ASP A 361 10.13 -30.55 -5.68
CA ASP A 361 9.16 -30.53 -4.55
C ASP A 361 9.06 -29.13 -3.90
N MET A 362 10.07 -28.26 -4.09
CA MET A 362 10.05 -26.86 -3.63
C MET A 362 9.32 -25.91 -4.60
N GLN A 363 8.89 -26.41 -5.78
CA GLN A 363 8.19 -25.59 -6.76
C GLN A 363 6.88 -25.04 -6.16
N GLY A 364 6.68 -23.73 -6.28
CA GLY A 364 5.52 -23.04 -5.72
C GLY A 364 5.62 -22.68 -4.23
N SER A 365 6.71 -23.11 -3.54
CA SER A 365 6.98 -22.75 -2.14
C SER A 365 8.21 -21.87 -1.96
N LEU A 366 9.23 -21.98 -2.80
CA LEU A 366 10.45 -21.16 -2.73
C LEU A 366 10.58 -20.28 -3.98
N TYR A 367 10.73 -18.97 -3.75
CA TYR A 367 10.95 -17.96 -4.78
C TYR A 367 12.25 -17.21 -4.46
N MET A 368 13.12 -17.06 -5.43
CA MET A 368 14.43 -16.45 -5.24
C MET A 368 14.58 -15.22 -6.14
N PHE A 369 15.21 -14.18 -5.60
CA PHE A 369 15.58 -13.00 -6.37
C PHE A 369 16.96 -13.21 -6.98
N ASP A 370 17.03 -13.25 -8.32
CA ASP A 370 18.25 -13.44 -9.07
C ASP A 370 18.90 -12.08 -9.39
N ASN A 371 19.61 -11.54 -8.41
CA ASN A 371 20.46 -10.38 -8.61
C ASN A 371 21.57 -10.37 -7.53
N PHE A 372 22.80 -10.27 -8.00
CA PHE A 372 24.00 -10.29 -7.15
C PHE A 372 24.54 -8.87 -6.96
N GLY A 373 24.88 -8.53 -5.73
CA GLY A 373 25.53 -7.26 -5.38
C GLY A 373 24.59 -6.19 -4.84
N ALA A 374 25.05 -4.94 -4.95
CA ALA A 374 24.30 -3.80 -4.41
C ALA A 374 22.98 -3.54 -5.15
N ASN A 375 21.92 -3.42 -4.41
CA ASN A 375 20.59 -3.11 -4.92
C ASN A 375 20.01 -1.89 -4.20
N ASP A 376 19.26 -1.07 -4.91
CA ASP A 376 18.49 -0.02 -4.26
C ASP A 376 17.24 -0.61 -3.57
N TRP A 377 16.84 0.02 -2.47
CA TRP A 377 15.73 -0.45 -1.67
C TRP A 377 14.39 -0.41 -2.43
N ASP A 378 14.15 0.56 -3.30
CA ASP A 378 12.89 0.67 -4.03
C ASP A 378 12.71 -0.50 -5.00
N THR A 379 13.78 -0.98 -5.61
CA THR A 379 13.77 -2.20 -6.42
C THR A 379 13.39 -3.42 -5.57
N ILE A 380 14.04 -3.64 -4.43
CA ILE A 380 13.74 -4.75 -3.52
C ILE A 380 12.28 -4.66 -3.02
N LYS A 381 11.85 -3.49 -2.57
CA LYS A 381 10.49 -3.21 -2.11
C LYS A 381 9.43 -3.56 -3.17
N SER A 382 9.68 -3.20 -4.43
CA SER A 382 8.80 -3.54 -5.55
C SER A 382 8.70 -5.05 -5.77
N LYS A 383 9.81 -5.79 -5.64
CA LYS A 383 9.85 -7.25 -5.77
C LYS A 383 9.17 -7.95 -4.59
N ILE A 384 9.33 -7.45 -3.36
CA ILE A 384 8.60 -7.94 -2.18
C ILE A 384 7.08 -7.83 -2.42
N ARG A 385 6.60 -6.66 -2.86
CA ARG A 385 5.18 -6.46 -3.20
C ARG A 385 4.73 -7.43 -4.30
N TYR A 386 5.52 -7.57 -5.37
CA TYR A 386 5.22 -8.48 -6.46
C TYR A 386 5.09 -9.93 -5.97
N MET A 387 6.06 -10.43 -5.18
CA MET A 387 6.05 -11.79 -4.65
C MET A 387 4.91 -12.01 -3.66
N LYS A 388 4.56 -10.99 -2.85
CA LYS A 388 3.39 -11.05 -1.96
C LYS A 388 2.08 -11.17 -2.73
N TYR A 389 1.85 -10.28 -3.71
CA TYR A 389 0.54 -10.23 -4.39
C TYR A 389 0.36 -11.32 -5.46
N ASN A 390 1.43 -11.73 -6.15
CA ASN A 390 1.30 -12.72 -7.24
C ASN A 390 1.52 -14.16 -6.78
N TYR A 391 2.34 -14.37 -5.76
CA TYR A 391 2.67 -15.72 -5.27
C TYR A 391 2.18 -15.97 -3.84
N ASP A 392 1.66 -14.95 -3.15
CA ASP A 392 1.28 -14.97 -1.74
C ASP A 392 2.45 -15.38 -0.82
N CYS A 393 3.67 -14.93 -1.12
CA CYS A 393 4.79 -15.09 -0.21
C CYS A 393 4.54 -14.27 1.05
N ARG A 394 4.67 -14.92 2.21
CA ARG A 394 4.49 -14.27 3.52
C ARG A 394 5.75 -14.26 4.38
N ILE A 395 6.78 -14.99 3.99
CA ILE A 395 8.07 -15.09 4.69
C ILE A 395 9.17 -14.63 3.76
N PHE A 396 9.96 -13.68 4.21
CA PHE A 396 11.02 -13.04 3.42
C PHE A 396 12.36 -13.09 4.14
N TYR A 397 13.40 -13.59 3.47
CA TYR A 397 14.78 -13.60 3.91
C TYR A 397 15.60 -12.68 3.04
N ILE A 398 16.38 -11.77 3.65
CA ILE A 398 17.20 -10.78 2.93
C ILE A 398 18.61 -10.79 3.53
N ASP A 399 19.58 -11.25 2.78
CA ASP A 399 21.00 -11.32 3.13
C ASP A 399 21.81 -10.50 2.11
N ASN A 400 22.34 -9.29 2.41
CA ASN A 400 22.36 -8.65 3.72
C ASN A 400 21.85 -7.19 3.63
N LEU A 401 21.64 -6.60 4.81
CA LEU A 401 21.18 -5.21 4.97
C LEU A 401 22.17 -4.18 4.39
N THR A 402 23.47 -4.46 4.43
CA THR A 402 24.52 -3.55 3.93
C THR A 402 24.45 -3.40 2.41
N ALA A 403 24.10 -4.47 1.68
CA ALA A 403 23.94 -4.43 0.22
C ALA A 403 22.76 -3.56 -0.23
N LEU A 404 21.79 -3.27 0.64
CA LEU A 404 20.63 -2.40 0.37
C LEU A 404 20.97 -0.90 0.55
N ASN A 405 22.10 -0.56 1.15
CA ASN A 405 22.44 0.81 1.55
C ASN A 405 23.62 1.41 0.77
N SER A 406 24.12 0.76 -0.26
CA SER A 406 25.44 1.01 -0.87
C SER A 406 25.60 2.29 -1.69
N HIS A 407 24.52 3.08 -1.91
CA HIS A 407 24.58 4.25 -2.81
C HIS A 407 24.45 5.62 -2.14
N ALA A 408 24.51 5.71 -0.81
CA ALA A 408 24.18 6.95 -0.13
C ALA A 408 25.36 7.59 0.62
N SER A 409 25.48 8.91 0.52
CA SER A 409 26.52 9.71 1.15
C SER A 409 26.40 9.85 2.68
N ASP A 410 25.28 9.47 3.30
CA ASP A 410 25.06 9.47 4.75
C ASP A 410 24.47 8.11 5.19
N GLU A 411 25.35 7.15 5.38
CA GLU A 411 25.03 5.75 5.66
C GLU A 411 24.11 5.54 6.88
N ARG A 412 24.25 6.37 7.90
CA ARG A 412 23.47 6.22 9.15
C ARG A 412 22.04 6.70 9.04
N ARG A 413 21.79 7.84 8.39
CA ARG A 413 20.43 8.37 8.19
C ARG A 413 19.64 7.49 7.27
N ASN A 414 20.29 6.96 6.25
CA ASN A 414 19.64 6.09 5.28
C ASN A 414 19.26 4.73 5.89
N LEU A 415 20.08 4.20 6.79
CA LEU A 415 19.76 2.94 7.46
C LEU A 415 18.58 3.08 8.45
N ASP A 416 18.43 4.24 9.11
CA ASP A 416 17.27 4.49 10.00
C ASP A 416 15.97 4.60 9.17
N ALA A 417 16.01 5.29 8.02
CA ALA A 417 14.90 5.37 7.08
C ALA A 417 14.58 3.99 6.47
N LEU A 418 15.60 3.25 6.01
CA LEU A 418 15.44 1.90 5.46
C LEU A 418 14.77 0.95 6.47
N MET A 419 15.25 0.90 7.71
CA MET A 419 14.68 0.04 8.73
C MET A 419 13.24 0.42 9.09
N ALA A 420 12.90 1.72 9.08
CA ALA A 420 11.54 2.20 9.27
C ALA A 420 10.62 1.74 8.12
N GLU A 421 11.10 1.85 6.88
CA GLU A 421 10.34 1.41 5.69
C GLU A 421 10.16 -0.11 5.66
N VAL A 422 11.19 -0.89 5.99
CA VAL A 422 11.07 -2.36 6.09
C VAL A 422 10.03 -2.75 7.14
N ALA A 423 10.09 -2.13 8.32
CA ALA A 423 9.12 -2.40 9.39
C ALA A 423 7.70 -1.97 9.02
N GLY A 424 7.54 -0.83 8.34
CA GLY A 424 6.28 -0.37 7.79
C GLY A 424 5.72 -1.34 6.75
N LEU A 425 6.56 -1.76 5.79
CA LEU A 425 6.20 -2.70 4.73
C LEU A 425 5.79 -4.07 5.30
N ALA A 426 6.50 -4.56 6.32
CA ALA A 426 6.16 -5.83 6.97
C ALA A 426 4.75 -5.80 7.57
N LYS A 427 4.38 -4.71 8.24
CA LYS A 427 3.03 -4.50 8.78
C LYS A 427 1.98 -4.32 7.69
N GLU A 428 2.26 -3.47 6.69
CA GLU A 428 1.34 -3.16 5.58
C GLU A 428 0.96 -4.43 4.81
N LEU A 429 1.93 -5.29 4.51
CA LEU A 429 1.72 -6.49 3.70
C LEU A 429 1.38 -7.73 4.55
N ASP A 430 1.37 -7.62 5.87
CA ASP A 430 1.20 -8.72 6.80
C ASP A 430 2.17 -9.88 6.48
N ILE A 431 3.47 -9.54 6.44
CA ILE A 431 4.57 -10.46 6.14
C ILE A 431 5.57 -10.51 7.29
N TRP A 432 6.30 -11.63 7.40
CA TRP A 432 7.44 -11.74 8.30
C TRP A 432 8.74 -11.59 7.52
N VAL A 433 9.69 -10.81 8.05
CA VAL A 433 10.95 -10.50 7.38
C VAL A 433 12.12 -10.81 8.29
N MET A 434 13.09 -11.59 7.80
CA MET A 434 14.40 -11.77 8.45
C MET A 434 15.46 -11.04 7.63
N LEU A 435 16.15 -10.10 8.28
CA LEU A 435 17.29 -9.37 7.72
C LEU A 435 18.58 -9.88 8.32
N VAL A 436 19.61 -9.90 7.52
CA VAL A 436 20.97 -10.21 7.95
C VAL A 436 21.79 -8.94 8.04
N SER A 437 22.55 -8.80 9.12
CA SER A 437 23.49 -7.69 9.32
C SER A 437 24.88 -8.21 9.67
N HIS A 438 25.91 -7.57 9.14
CA HIS A 438 27.27 -7.80 9.61
C HIS A 438 27.49 -7.17 10.98
N LEU A 439 28.35 -7.79 11.77
CA LEU A 439 28.78 -7.27 13.06
C LEU A 439 30.13 -6.56 12.93
N ASN A 440 30.23 -5.42 13.58
CA ASN A 440 31.51 -4.77 13.81
C ASN A 440 32.33 -5.61 14.83
N PRO A 441 33.66 -5.62 14.77
CA PRO A 441 34.50 -6.29 15.76
C PRO A 441 34.15 -5.82 17.17
N PRO A 442 34.25 -6.72 18.19
CA PRO A 442 34.11 -6.32 19.58
C PRO A 442 35.21 -5.33 19.96
N LYS A 443 34.88 -4.35 20.82
CA LYS A 443 35.84 -3.34 21.29
C LYS A 443 36.85 -3.90 22.26
N SER A 444 36.55 -5.02 22.90
CA SER A 444 37.40 -5.72 23.87
C SER A 444 36.93 -7.17 24.00
N GLY A 445 37.80 -8.07 24.43
CA GLY A 445 37.52 -9.49 24.55
C GLY A 445 37.80 -10.27 23.26
N ALA A 446 37.38 -11.54 23.24
CA ALA A 446 37.59 -12.44 22.11
C ALA A 446 36.89 -11.95 20.84
N SER A 447 37.48 -12.17 19.68
CA SER A 447 36.85 -11.90 18.39
C SER A 447 35.63 -12.81 18.20
N HIS A 448 34.74 -12.47 17.25
CA HIS A 448 33.57 -13.30 16.99
C HIS A 448 33.94 -14.72 16.54
N GLU A 449 35.03 -14.85 15.80
CA GLU A 449 35.57 -16.12 15.31
C GLU A 449 36.19 -16.95 16.44
N ALA A 450 36.64 -16.29 17.53
CA ALA A 450 37.15 -16.92 18.74
C ALA A 450 36.06 -17.15 19.82
N GLY A 451 34.81 -17.09 19.42
CA GLY A 451 33.67 -17.30 20.33
C GLY A 451 33.25 -16.07 21.12
N GLY A 452 33.70 -14.89 20.71
CA GLY A 452 33.35 -13.63 21.37
C GLY A 452 31.84 -13.40 21.42
N LYS A 453 31.35 -12.89 22.56
CA LYS A 453 29.95 -12.62 22.80
C LYS A 453 29.43 -11.54 21.87
N THR A 454 28.25 -11.77 21.27
CA THR A 454 27.56 -10.80 20.45
C THR A 454 26.77 -9.80 21.30
N GLU A 455 26.77 -8.53 20.87
CA GLU A 455 26.07 -7.45 21.53
C GLU A 455 25.29 -6.58 20.50
N GLN A 456 24.24 -5.93 20.95
CA GLN A 456 23.41 -5.08 20.09
C GLN A 456 24.19 -3.92 19.43
N ASN A 457 25.18 -3.37 20.10
CA ASN A 457 26.01 -2.24 19.66
C ASN A 457 26.98 -2.59 18.53
N GLN A 458 27.20 -3.88 18.29
CA GLN A 458 28.10 -4.38 17.25
C GLN A 458 27.44 -4.44 15.87
N PHE A 459 26.13 -4.41 15.80
CA PHE A 459 25.42 -4.36 14.52
C PHE A 459 25.71 -3.06 13.78
N THR A 460 26.09 -3.14 12.51
CA THR A 460 26.27 -1.96 11.67
C THR A 460 24.95 -1.19 11.59
N GLY A 461 24.95 0.09 12.01
CA GLY A 461 23.72 0.88 12.14
C GLY A 461 22.84 0.52 13.34
N SER A 462 23.45 0.02 14.41
CA SER A 462 22.80 -0.59 15.58
C SER A 462 21.58 0.17 16.15
N ARG A 463 21.59 1.52 16.16
CA ARG A 463 20.47 2.30 16.71
C ARG A 463 19.18 2.12 15.91
N ALA A 464 19.26 2.12 14.59
CA ALA A 464 18.12 1.91 13.69
C ALA A 464 17.57 0.48 13.86
N ILE A 465 18.46 -0.51 13.84
CA ILE A 465 18.10 -1.92 14.02
C ILE A 465 17.44 -2.13 15.39
N MET A 466 18.06 -1.61 16.47
CA MET A 466 17.51 -1.70 17.83
C MET A 466 16.12 -1.06 17.94
N ARG A 467 15.83 0.01 17.19
CA ARG A 467 14.53 0.68 17.21
C ARG A 467 13.46 -0.14 16.51
N TRP A 468 13.73 -0.61 15.30
CA TRP A 468 12.73 -1.15 14.41
C TRP A 468 12.60 -2.68 14.43
N ALA A 469 13.69 -3.42 14.71
CA ALA A 469 13.61 -4.87 14.83
C ALA A 469 12.68 -5.30 15.97
N TYR A 470 11.89 -6.34 15.72
CA TYR A 470 11.03 -6.96 16.73
C TYR A 470 11.82 -7.94 17.60
N ALA A 471 12.69 -8.73 16.99
CA ALA A 471 13.69 -9.53 17.67
C ALA A 471 15.06 -9.36 17.02
N MET A 472 16.14 -9.54 17.81
CA MET A 472 17.52 -9.51 17.32
C MET A 472 18.24 -10.73 17.83
N PHE A 473 18.98 -11.38 16.93
CA PHE A 473 19.78 -12.57 17.24
C PHE A 473 21.26 -12.32 16.93
N GLY A 474 22.11 -12.80 17.81
CA GLY A 474 23.54 -12.91 17.57
C GLY A 474 23.94 -14.38 17.48
N ILE A 475 24.64 -14.77 16.42
CA ILE A 475 25.20 -16.12 16.30
C ILE A 475 26.62 -16.09 16.79
N GLU A 476 26.95 -16.99 17.72
CA GLU A 476 28.25 -17.14 18.33
C GLU A 476 28.78 -18.56 18.08
N ARG A 477 30.04 -18.67 17.70
CA ARG A 477 30.73 -19.95 17.47
C ARG A 477 32.24 -19.71 17.57
N ASN A 478 32.95 -20.60 18.24
CA ASN A 478 34.41 -20.56 18.29
C ASN A 478 34.99 -21.41 17.14
N THR A 479 35.23 -20.81 16.00
CA THR A 479 35.80 -21.49 14.82
C THR A 479 37.28 -21.69 14.91
N LEU A 480 37.96 -21.04 15.90
CA LEU A 480 39.39 -21.10 16.16
C LEU A 480 39.77 -22.06 17.30
N HIS A 481 38.78 -22.73 17.93
CA HIS A 481 39.01 -23.66 19.00
C HIS A 481 39.96 -24.80 18.57
N GLU A 482 40.86 -25.27 19.46
CA GLU A 482 41.80 -26.35 19.16
C GLU A 482 41.09 -27.66 18.86
N ASP A 483 40.07 -28.01 19.65
CA ASP A 483 39.25 -29.19 19.44
C ASP A 483 38.27 -29.00 18.26
N PRO A 484 38.37 -29.85 17.22
CA PRO A 484 37.45 -29.81 16.08
C PRO A 484 35.97 -30.01 16.44
N GLU A 485 35.67 -30.76 17.51
CA GLU A 485 34.28 -30.95 17.96
C GLU A 485 33.70 -29.68 18.58
N GLU A 486 34.51 -28.94 19.35
CA GLU A 486 34.07 -27.66 19.90
C GLU A 486 33.85 -26.60 18.80
N ARG A 487 34.63 -26.67 17.68
CA ARG A 487 34.37 -25.78 16.50
C ARG A 487 33.00 -25.99 15.89
N ASN A 488 32.37 -27.15 16.09
CA ASN A 488 31.05 -27.43 15.54
C ASN A 488 29.90 -26.96 16.43
N LYS A 489 30.19 -26.61 17.68
CA LYS A 489 29.24 -26.08 18.63
C LYS A 489 29.09 -24.56 18.47
N GLY A 490 27.87 -24.09 18.59
CA GLY A 490 27.56 -22.68 18.55
C GLY A 490 26.29 -22.38 19.33
N LEU A 491 25.92 -21.13 19.34
CA LEU A 491 24.66 -20.69 19.95
C LEU A 491 24.05 -19.51 19.21
N VAL A 492 22.74 -19.37 19.35
CA VAL A 492 21.97 -18.17 19.04
C VAL A 492 21.70 -17.45 20.34
N ARG A 493 22.16 -16.22 20.47
CA ARG A 493 21.84 -15.33 21.59
C ARG A 493 20.67 -14.43 21.19
N ILE A 494 19.63 -14.38 22.00
CA ILE A 494 18.52 -13.45 21.84
C ILE A 494 18.95 -12.10 22.42
N LEU A 495 19.27 -11.15 21.54
CA LEU A 495 19.72 -9.82 21.93
C LEU A 495 18.56 -8.86 22.18
N LYS A 496 17.42 -9.11 21.55
CA LYS A 496 16.18 -8.35 21.74
C LYS A 496 14.98 -9.27 21.57
N ASP A 497 14.01 -9.09 22.46
CA ASP A 497 12.68 -9.68 22.40
C ASP A 497 11.68 -8.56 22.73
N ARG A 498 10.97 -8.07 21.71
CA ARG A 498 9.98 -6.99 21.88
C ARG A 498 8.62 -7.52 22.35
N PHE A 499 8.35 -8.81 22.13
CA PHE A 499 7.06 -9.40 22.46
C PHE A 499 6.87 -9.58 23.96
N SER A 500 7.80 -10.30 24.61
CA SER A 500 7.71 -10.57 26.03
C SER A 500 8.80 -9.87 26.86
N GLY A 501 9.92 -9.57 26.22
CA GLY A 501 11.13 -9.09 26.91
C GLY A 501 11.88 -10.18 27.68
N SER A 502 11.22 -11.29 28.00
CA SER A 502 11.74 -12.32 28.92
C SER A 502 12.85 -13.19 28.32
N ALA A 503 12.91 -13.29 27.00
CA ALA A 503 13.91 -14.07 26.30
C ALA A 503 15.23 -13.30 26.08
N THR A 504 15.26 -11.99 26.32
CA THR A 504 16.48 -11.19 26.10
C THR A 504 17.64 -11.67 26.97
N GLY A 505 18.78 -11.94 26.33
CA GLY A 505 19.99 -12.48 26.98
C GLY A 505 20.05 -14.01 27.02
N ARG A 506 18.93 -14.72 26.79
CA ARG A 506 18.89 -16.19 26.72
C ARG A 506 19.61 -16.69 25.46
N THR A 507 20.06 -17.93 25.52
CA THR A 507 20.77 -18.59 24.42
C THR A 507 20.14 -19.93 24.07
N VAL A 508 20.29 -20.31 22.82
CA VAL A 508 19.90 -21.63 22.29
C VAL A 508 21.14 -22.20 21.61
N GLY A 509 21.62 -23.36 22.10
CA GLY A 509 22.78 -24.04 21.54
C GLY A 509 22.45 -24.77 20.25
N PHE A 510 23.45 -24.91 19.39
CA PHE A 510 23.37 -25.75 18.21
C PHE A 510 24.68 -26.50 17.95
N TYR A 511 24.57 -27.58 17.20
CA TYR A 511 25.70 -28.37 16.70
C TYR A 511 25.61 -28.46 15.18
N TYR A 512 26.69 -28.14 14.49
CA TYR A 512 26.84 -28.29 13.05
C TYR A 512 27.41 -29.66 12.72
N ASP A 513 26.66 -30.51 12.07
CA ASP A 513 27.12 -31.81 11.59
C ASP A 513 27.87 -31.62 10.26
N LYS A 514 29.17 -31.90 10.26
CA LYS A 514 30.07 -31.74 9.11
C LYS A 514 29.75 -32.73 7.97
N ASP A 515 29.21 -33.90 8.29
CA ASP A 515 28.99 -34.95 7.29
C ASP A 515 27.71 -34.66 6.49
N THR A 516 26.68 -34.17 7.15
CA THR A 516 25.38 -33.87 6.54
C THR A 516 25.18 -32.41 6.21
N GLY A 517 25.95 -31.51 6.83
CA GLY A 517 25.74 -30.06 6.75
C GLY A 517 24.51 -29.59 7.53
N LEU A 518 23.89 -30.41 8.35
CA LEU A 518 22.71 -30.03 9.13
C LEU A 518 23.10 -29.29 10.40
N VAL A 519 22.19 -28.46 10.89
CA VAL A 519 22.31 -27.75 12.16
C VAL A 519 21.29 -28.32 13.11
N HIS A 520 21.75 -28.96 14.16
CA HIS A 520 20.92 -29.58 15.19
C HIS A 520 20.86 -28.68 16.42
N GLU A 521 19.66 -28.44 16.91
CA GLU A 521 19.46 -27.73 18.16
C GLU A 521 19.91 -28.58 19.33
N THR A 522 20.52 -27.96 20.36
CA THR A 522 20.94 -28.64 21.59
C THR A 522 20.15 -28.10 22.79
N SER A 523 20.80 -27.46 23.76
CA SER A 523 20.14 -27.01 24.99
C SER A 523 19.88 -25.52 25.04
N MET A 524 18.89 -25.12 25.86
CA MET A 524 18.74 -23.72 26.27
C MET A 524 19.89 -23.32 27.22
N ASP A 525 20.14 -21.98 27.23
CA ASP A 525 21.16 -21.34 28.05
C ASP A 525 22.56 -21.93 27.87
N PHE A 526 22.84 -22.39 26.65
CA PHE A 526 24.12 -22.94 26.23
C PHE A 526 25.21 -21.88 26.25
N LYS A 527 26.44 -22.29 26.55
CA LYS A 527 27.65 -21.45 26.54
C LYS A 527 28.73 -22.11 25.70
N ILE A 528 29.52 -21.31 25.02
CA ILE A 528 30.71 -21.74 24.28
C ILE A 528 31.96 -21.24 25.00
N GLU A 529 33.03 -22.01 24.88
CA GLU A 529 34.34 -21.60 25.37
C GLU A 529 34.97 -20.56 24.43
N GLN A 530 35.54 -19.51 25.02
CA GLN A 530 36.24 -18.46 24.28
C GLN A 530 37.72 -18.75 24.22
N THR A 531 38.32 -18.57 23.07
CA THR A 531 39.78 -18.60 22.95
C THR A 531 40.33 -17.20 23.27
N GLU A 532 41.22 -17.07 24.23
CA GLU A 532 41.90 -15.81 24.50
C GLU A 532 42.75 -15.45 23.26
N THR A 533 42.40 -14.36 22.60
CA THR A 533 43.28 -13.77 21.60
C THR A 533 44.23 -12.84 22.31
N GLU A 534 45.55 -13.18 22.32
CA GLU A 534 46.57 -12.24 22.77
C GLU A 534 46.38 -10.92 21.99
N ASN A 535 45.95 -9.87 22.71
CA ASN A 535 46.00 -8.52 22.16
C ASN A 535 47.50 -8.16 22.07
N ASP A 536 48.06 -8.16 20.87
CA ASP A 536 49.29 -7.47 20.54
C ASP A 536 49.10 -5.96 20.80
N SER A 537 49.16 -5.59 22.07
CA SER A 537 49.17 -4.19 22.52
C SER A 537 50.59 -3.73 22.84
N ASP A 538 51.55 -4.11 22.01
CA ASP A 538 52.91 -3.56 22.05
C ASP A 538 53.35 -3.20 20.61
N PHE A 539 52.77 -2.10 20.07
CA PHE A 539 53.45 -1.25 19.07
C PHE A 539 52.83 0.14 19.08
#